data_0b7cca1c81f1cb2de59bcfcaf5d29d25
#
_entry.id   0b7cca1c81f1cb2de59bcfcaf5d29d25
#
_cell.length_a   1.000
_cell.length_b   1.000
_cell.length_c   1.000
_cell.angle_alpha   90.00
_cell.angle_beta   90.00
_cell.angle_gamma   90.00
#
_symmetry.space_group_name_H-M   'P 1'
#
loop_
_entity.id
_entity.type
_entity.pdbx_description
1 polymer ?
#
loop_
_entity_poly.entity_id
_entity_poly.type
_entity_poly.pdbx_seq_one_letter_code
_entity_poly.pdbx_strand_id
1 'polypeptide(L)'
;MISKLYTSFDAPITISHVARKSFFLREVDTKALAKNPEITALSKEIEELVVLRKNQRWINANMHAVDPVFLKNAQVSRHLINQVGVSSLEQEGFAFLGADLFSKLNLGLGSDQNDIQLYAPKRNAKMRLGKTPFHLQQIFVEGAINYNQELNGSVLLWDYNLAADLLNLQGSCSHLLVYVKDNS
;
A
#
# COMPACT_ATOMS: atom_id res chain seq x y z
N MET A 1 -21.30 -0.81 20.69
CA MET A 1 -21.58 -0.91 19.24
C MET A 1 -20.61 0.05 18.55
N ILE A 2 -19.46 -0.46 18.12
CA ILE A 2 -18.46 0.35 17.41
C ILE A 2 -18.84 0.26 15.93
N SER A 3 -19.49 1.30 15.42
CA SER A 3 -19.66 1.49 13.98
C SER A 3 -18.28 1.77 13.42
N LYS A 4 -17.61 0.76 12.83
CA LYS A 4 -16.50 1.02 11.93
C LYS A 4 -17.09 1.81 10.76
N LEU A 5 -16.78 3.08 10.70
CA LEU A 5 -16.91 3.84 9.46
C LEU A 5 -15.94 3.19 8.47
N TYR A 6 -16.47 2.32 7.62
CA TYR A 6 -15.71 1.81 6.48
C TYR A 6 -15.38 3.02 5.60
N THR A 7 -14.13 3.42 5.63
CA THR A 7 -13.62 4.35 4.64
C THR A 7 -13.54 3.59 3.32
N SER A 8 -13.70 4.24 2.19
CA SER A 8 -13.55 3.63 0.86
C SER A 8 -12.18 2.96 0.64
N PHE A 9 -11.24 3.16 1.58
CA PHE A 9 -9.92 2.56 1.60
C PHE A 9 -9.95 1.12 2.16
N ASP A 10 -10.93 0.77 2.98
CA ASP A 10 -11.03 -0.56 3.58
C ASP A 10 -11.94 -1.47 2.74
N ALA A 11 -11.51 -2.71 2.51
CA ALA A 11 -12.38 -3.72 1.96
C ALA A 11 -13.39 -4.21 3.00
N PRO A 12 -14.62 -4.59 2.59
CA PRO A 12 -15.63 -5.10 3.51
C PRO A 12 -15.17 -6.33 4.32
N ILE A 13 -14.35 -7.19 3.70
CA ILE A 13 -13.80 -8.38 4.32
C ILE A 13 -12.30 -8.44 4.06
N THR A 14 -11.53 -8.67 5.13
CA THR A 14 -10.09 -8.83 5.06
C THR A 14 -9.70 -10.19 5.63
N ILE A 15 -8.99 -11.00 4.84
CA ILE A 15 -8.42 -12.28 5.25
C ILE A 15 -6.96 -12.06 5.61
N SER A 16 -6.57 -12.40 6.84
CA SER A 16 -5.22 -12.29 7.37
C SER A 16 -4.82 -13.58 8.08
N HIS A 17 -3.52 -13.83 8.21
CA HIS A 17 -3.04 -14.95 9.01
C HIS A 17 -3.01 -14.56 10.50
N VAL A 18 -3.51 -15.45 11.38
CA VAL A 18 -3.69 -15.17 12.82
C VAL A 18 -2.36 -14.90 13.55
N ALA A 19 -1.26 -15.55 13.13
CA ALA A 19 0.02 -15.50 13.84
C ALA A 19 1.20 -14.98 13.01
N ARG A 20 1.04 -14.81 11.69
CA ARG A 20 2.12 -14.36 10.78
C ARG A 20 1.74 -13.04 10.14
N LYS A 21 2.72 -12.18 9.89
CA LYS A 21 2.53 -10.92 9.16
C LYS A 21 2.16 -11.10 7.68
N SER A 22 2.45 -12.28 7.11
CA SER A 22 2.12 -12.61 5.74
C SER A 22 1.88 -14.11 5.57
N PHE A 23 1.15 -14.49 4.53
CA PHE A 23 0.86 -15.87 4.16
C PHE A 23 0.93 -16.02 2.63
N PHE A 24 1.12 -17.25 2.16
CA PHE A 24 1.10 -17.52 0.73
C PHE A 24 -0.33 -17.56 0.22
N LEU A 25 -0.59 -16.96 -0.93
CA LEU A 25 -1.92 -17.00 -1.57
C LEU A 25 -2.42 -18.42 -1.82
N ARG A 26 -1.52 -19.39 -2.03
CA ARG A 26 -1.85 -20.81 -2.17
C ARG A 26 -2.44 -21.45 -0.91
N GLU A 27 -2.32 -20.81 0.26
CA GLU A 27 -2.92 -21.26 1.52
C GLU A 27 -4.44 -20.93 1.58
N VAL A 28 -4.94 -20.12 0.65
CA VAL A 28 -6.35 -19.75 0.53
C VAL A 28 -6.91 -20.26 -0.79
N ASP A 29 -8.05 -20.92 -0.74
CA ASP A 29 -8.75 -21.33 -1.98
C ASP A 29 -9.43 -20.12 -2.65
N THR A 30 -8.61 -19.32 -3.32
CA THR A 30 -9.08 -18.13 -4.06
C THR A 30 -10.04 -18.48 -5.19
N LYS A 31 -9.95 -19.72 -5.74
CA LYS A 31 -10.88 -20.19 -6.77
C LYS A 31 -12.28 -20.45 -6.21
N ALA A 32 -12.37 -21.00 -4.99
CA ALA A 32 -13.64 -21.17 -4.31
C ALA A 32 -14.26 -19.81 -3.97
N LEU A 33 -13.46 -18.86 -3.47
CA LEU A 33 -13.93 -17.50 -3.21
C LEU A 33 -14.46 -16.83 -4.49
N ALA A 34 -13.73 -16.92 -5.60
CA ALA A 34 -14.13 -16.32 -6.87
C ALA A 34 -15.42 -16.93 -7.49
N LYS A 35 -15.81 -18.14 -7.07
CA LYS A 35 -17.07 -18.77 -7.49
C LYS A 35 -18.28 -18.27 -6.71
N ASN A 36 -18.09 -17.60 -5.58
CA ASN A 36 -19.19 -17.05 -4.81
C ASN A 36 -19.77 -15.82 -5.54
N PRO A 37 -21.07 -15.83 -5.92
CA PRO A 37 -21.69 -14.75 -6.69
C PRO A 37 -21.76 -13.41 -5.92
N GLU A 38 -21.60 -13.43 -4.60
CA GLU A 38 -21.58 -12.23 -3.76
C GLU A 38 -20.22 -11.54 -3.77
N ILE A 39 -19.13 -12.24 -4.17
CA ILE A 39 -17.79 -11.67 -4.23
C ILE A 39 -17.58 -11.02 -5.60
N THR A 40 -17.27 -9.74 -5.61
CA THR A 40 -17.07 -8.96 -6.83
C THR A 40 -15.61 -8.86 -7.24
N ALA A 41 -14.69 -8.85 -6.27
CA ALA A 41 -13.26 -8.80 -6.55
C ALA A 41 -12.41 -9.32 -5.36
N LEU A 42 -11.20 -9.74 -5.66
CA LEU A 42 -10.15 -10.09 -4.70
C LEU A 42 -8.92 -9.26 -5.00
N SER A 43 -8.33 -8.66 -3.98
CA SER A 43 -7.09 -7.87 -4.11
C SER A 43 -6.07 -8.29 -3.07
N LYS A 44 -4.80 -8.18 -3.44
CA LYS A 44 -3.67 -8.52 -2.57
C LYS A 44 -3.09 -7.24 -1.97
N GLU A 45 -2.72 -7.32 -0.71
CA GLU A 45 -2.06 -6.23 -0.02
C GLU A 45 -0.86 -6.73 0.77
N ILE A 46 0.27 -6.02 0.68
CA ILE A 46 1.39 -6.14 1.61
C ILE A 46 1.39 -4.88 2.47
N GLU A 47 1.23 -5.07 3.77
CA GLU A 47 1.34 -3.99 4.76
C GLU A 47 2.68 -4.08 5.49
N GLU A 48 3.42 -2.97 5.57
CA GLU A 48 4.67 -2.89 6.30
C GLU A 48 4.94 -1.46 6.79
N LEU A 49 5.47 -1.35 8.01
CA LEU A 49 5.98 -0.08 8.52
C LEU A 49 7.33 0.22 7.89
N VAL A 50 7.43 1.35 7.22
CA VAL A 50 8.63 1.78 6.50
C VAL A 50 9.08 3.16 6.95
N VAL A 51 10.31 3.51 6.61
CA VAL A 51 10.82 4.87 6.82
C VAL A 51 11.06 5.50 5.45
N LEU A 52 10.53 6.68 5.28
CA LEU A 52 10.71 7.51 4.09
C LEU A 52 11.73 8.59 4.38
N ARG A 53 12.62 8.85 3.41
CA ARG A 53 13.62 9.91 3.52
C ARG A 53 13.65 10.75 2.25
N LYS A 54 13.63 12.07 2.45
CA LYS A 54 14.01 13.05 1.42
C LYS A 54 14.96 14.08 2.05
N ASN A 55 16.16 14.16 1.52
CA ASN A 55 17.21 15.01 2.08
C ASN A 55 17.48 14.68 3.56
N GLN A 56 17.27 15.63 4.46
CA GLN A 56 17.44 15.46 5.91
C GLN A 56 16.16 15.08 6.65
N ARG A 57 15.02 14.92 5.94
CA ARG A 57 13.71 14.59 6.54
C ARG A 57 13.52 13.09 6.55
N TRP A 58 13.21 12.53 7.74
CA TRP A 58 12.93 11.13 7.97
C TRP A 58 11.53 11.00 8.57
N ILE A 59 10.66 10.20 7.98
CA ILE A 59 9.28 10.06 8.40
C ILE A 59 8.87 8.59 8.32
N ASN A 60 8.21 8.09 9.37
CA ASN A 60 7.59 6.77 9.34
C ASN A 60 6.33 6.81 8.49
N ALA A 61 6.10 5.74 7.74
CA ALA A 61 4.88 5.56 6.97
C ALA A 61 4.40 4.11 7.04
N ASN A 62 3.09 3.93 6.97
CA ASN A 62 2.47 2.62 6.75
C ASN A 62 2.39 2.41 5.23
N MET A 63 3.19 1.48 4.73
CA MET A 63 3.16 1.10 3.33
C MET A 63 2.01 0.12 3.11
N HIS A 64 1.09 0.48 2.23
CA HIS A 64 0.05 -0.36 1.67
C HIS A 64 0.42 -0.63 0.21
N ALA A 65 1.08 -1.75 -0.03
CA ALA A 65 1.43 -2.16 -1.37
C ALA A 65 0.31 -3.02 -1.94
N VAL A 66 -0.33 -2.54 -2.99
CA VAL A 66 -1.60 -3.03 -3.51
C VAL A 66 -1.56 -3.29 -5.01
N ASP A 67 -2.48 -4.11 -5.49
CA ASP A 67 -2.66 -4.37 -6.91
C ASP A 67 -3.68 -3.40 -7.56
N PRO A 68 -3.81 -3.38 -8.90
CA PRO A 68 -4.75 -2.49 -9.58
C PRO A 68 -6.23 -2.71 -9.21
N VAL A 69 -6.57 -3.91 -8.71
CA VAL A 69 -7.94 -4.22 -8.25
C VAL A 69 -8.30 -3.35 -7.05
N PHE A 70 -7.36 -3.17 -6.10
CA PHE A 70 -7.52 -2.25 -4.98
C PHE A 70 -7.75 -0.82 -5.46
N LEU A 71 -6.90 -0.31 -6.34
CA LEU A 71 -6.96 1.07 -6.81
C LEU A 71 -8.33 1.44 -7.37
N LYS A 72 -8.94 0.50 -8.09
CA LYS A 72 -10.28 0.65 -8.66
C LYS A 72 -11.37 0.61 -7.58
N ASN A 73 -11.34 -0.38 -6.69
CA ASN A 73 -12.38 -0.56 -5.68
C ASN A 73 -12.34 0.50 -4.58
N ALA A 74 -11.14 0.92 -4.15
CA ALA A 74 -10.94 2.03 -3.23
C ALA A 74 -11.14 3.41 -3.89
N GLN A 75 -11.46 3.45 -5.20
CA GLN A 75 -11.68 4.67 -5.97
C GLN A 75 -10.54 5.70 -5.81
N VAL A 76 -9.29 5.23 -5.76
CA VAL A 76 -8.10 6.06 -5.47
C VAL A 76 -8.04 7.31 -6.37
N SER A 77 -8.43 7.18 -7.64
CA SER A 77 -8.46 8.31 -8.58
C SER A 77 -9.29 9.51 -8.11
N ARG A 78 -10.36 9.27 -7.33
CA ARG A 78 -11.22 10.34 -6.79
C ARG A 78 -10.57 11.09 -5.63
N HIS A 79 -9.58 10.48 -5.00
CA HIS A 79 -8.88 11.04 -3.84
C HIS A 79 -7.54 11.68 -4.19
N LEU A 80 -7.12 11.64 -5.46
CA LEU A 80 -5.91 12.31 -5.92
C LEU A 80 -6.08 13.83 -5.86
N ILE A 81 -5.12 14.48 -5.22
CA ILE A 81 -5.11 15.96 -5.15
C ILE A 81 -4.84 16.52 -6.55
N ASN A 82 -5.73 17.39 -7.02
CA ASN A 82 -5.68 18.02 -8.35
C ASN A 82 -5.56 17.02 -9.52
N GLN A 83 -5.95 15.75 -9.32
CA GLN A 83 -5.83 14.68 -10.32
C GLN A 83 -4.40 14.42 -10.80
N VAL A 84 -3.39 14.88 -10.05
CA VAL A 84 -1.98 14.64 -10.38
C VAL A 84 -1.63 13.18 -10.17
N GLY A 85 -1.02 12.56 -11.19
CA GLY A 85 -0.64 11.15 -11.19
C GLY A 85 -1.77 10.18 -11.55
N VAL A 86 -2.95 10.66 -12.00
CA VAL A 86 -4.07 9.76 -12.36
C VAL A 86 -3.71 8.73 -13.42
N SER A 87 -2.88 9.09 -14.39
CA SER A 87 -2.39 8.18 -15.43
C SER A 87 -1.44 7.11 -14.90
N SER A 88 -0.76 7.38 -13.80
CA SER A 88 0.18 6.43 -13.17
C SER A 88 -0.55 5.31 -12.42
N LEU A 89 -1.85 5.45 -12.11
CA LEU A 89 -2.66 4.38 -11.49
C LEU A 89 -2.80 3.13 -12.39
N GLU A 90 -2.63 3.30 -13.70
CA GLU A 90 -2.69 2.20 -14.69
C GLU A 90 -1.31 1.65 -15.05
N GLN A 91 -0.25 2.22 -14.48
CA GLN A 91 1.14 1.84 -14.76
C GLN A 91 1.72 1.02 -13.62
N GLU A 92 2.72 0.19 -13.93
CA GLU A 92 3.52 -0.46 -12.91
C GLU A 92 4.42 0.57 -12.21
N GLY A 93 4.65 0.36 -10.92
CA GLY A 93 5.59 1.16 -10.14
C GLY A 93 5.02 2.45 -9.56
N PHE A 94 3.71 2.63 -9.56
CA PHE A 94 3.08 3.80 -8.94
C PHE A 94 3.43 3.94 -7.45
N ALA A 95 3.57 5.18 -6.98
CA ALA A 95 3.68 5.52 -5.57
C ALA A 95 2.92 6.81 -5.27
N PHE A 96 2.04 6.78 -4.26
CA PHE A 96 1.29 7.93 -3.78
C PHE A 96 1.44 8.06 -2.27
N LEU A 97 1.51 9.27 -1.77
CA LEU A 97 1.56 9.55 -0.33
C LEU A 97 0.26 10.20 0.15
N GLY A 98 -0.08 9.96 1.39
CA GLY A 98 -1.07 10.77 2.08
C GLY A 98 -0.66 12.25 2.07
N ALA A 99 -1.64 13.15 1.96
CA ALA A 99 -1.42 14.58 1.75
C ALA A 99 -0.46 15.22 2.77
N ASP A 100 -0.56 14.82 4.04
CA ASP A 100 0.29 15.36 5.10
C ASP A 100 1.73 14.84 5.01
N LEU A 101 1.93 13.55 4.65
CA LEU A 101 3.27 13.00 4.42
C LEU A 101 3.93 13.67 3.22
N PHE A 102 3.19 13.85 2.14
CA PHE A 102 3.64 14.53 0.93
C PHE A 102 4.15 15.94 1.25
N SER A 103 3.37 16.69 2.02
CA SER A 103 3.74 18.04 2.47
C SER A 103 4.95 18.02 3.41
N LYS A 104 4.99 17.11 4.40
CA LYS A 104 6.10 16.99 5.36
C LYS A 104 7.43 16.64 4.69
N LEU A 105 7.41 15.86 3.60
CA LEU A 105 8.60 15.57 2.79
C LEU A 105 8.97 16.69 1.83
N ASN A 106 8.19 17.76 1.77
CA ASN A 106 8.39 18.91 0.89
C ASN A 106 8.40 18.49 -0.59
N LEU A 107 7.43 17.66 -0.97
CA LEU A 107 7.20 17.27 -2.36
C LEU A 107 6.30 18.29 -3.08
N GLY A 108 6.41 18.36 -4.40
CA GLY A 108 5.62 19.25 -5.24
C GLY A 108 4.69 18.48 -6.17
N LEU A 109 3.41 18.85 -6.23
CA LEU A 109 2.47 18.25 -7.18
C LEU A 109 2.95 18.51 -8.62
N GLY A 110 3.10 17.42 -9.40
CA GLY A 110 3.59 17.47 -10.78
C GLY A 110 5.08 17.83 -10.92
N SER A 111 5.85 17.79 -9.83
CA SER A 111 7.30 18.02 -9.86
C SER A 111 8.03 16.76 -10.34
N ASP A 112 9.08 16.95 -11.12
CA ASP A 112 10.04 15.92 -11.53
C ASP A 112 11.08 15.58 -10.44
N GLN A 113 11.03 16.26 -9.29
CA GLN A 113 11.96 16.08 -8.17
C GLN A 113 11.33 15.37 -6.97
N ASN A 114 10.37 14.48 -7.22
CA ASN A 114 9.65 13.75 -6.17
C ASN A 114 10.28 12.40 -5.82
N ASP A 115 11.57 12.21 -6.12
CA ASP A 115 12.32 11.03 -5.66
C ASP A 115 12.50 11.04 -4.15
N ILE A 116 12.23 9.90 -3.53
CA ILE A 116 12.46 9.67 -2.11
C ILE A 116 13.15 8.31 -1.89
N GLN A 117 13.79 8.13 -0.75
CA GLN A 117 14.34 6.85 -0.32
C GLN A 117 13.36 6.14 0.61
N LEU A 118 13.07 4.88 0.32
CA LEU A 118 12.26 4.00 1.14
C LEU A 118 13.19 2.99 1.83
N TYR A 119 13.08 2.90 3.15
CA TYR A 119 13.77 1.94 4.01
C TYR A 119 12.73 0.96 4.56
N ALA A 120 12.75 -0.28 4.07
CA ALA A 120 11.87 -1.35 4.53
C ALA A 120 12.63 -2.35 5.39
N PRO A 121 12.08 -2.84 6.52
CA PRO A 121 12.78 -3.76 7.40
C PRO A 121 12.99 -5.13 6.75
N LYS A 122 14.16 -5.73 6.95
CA LYS A 122 14.43 -7.13 6.58
C LYS A 122 13.83 -8.03 7.65
N ARG A 123 12.79 -8.77 7.33
CA ARG A 123 12.01 -9.61 8.28
C ARG A 123 12.85 -10.65 9.03
N ASN A 124 13.99 -11.10 8.46
CA ASN A 124 14.86 -12.14 9.04
C ASN A 124 16.30 -11.63 9.30
N ALA A 125 16.50 -10.32 9.45
CA ALA A 125 17.81 -9.78 9.69
C ALA A 125 18.30 -10.14 11.11
N LYS A 126 19.15 -11.15 11.24
CA LYS A 126 20.01 -11.26 12.42
C LYS A 126 20.96 -10.06 12.41
N MET A 127 20.98 -9.26 13.48
CA MET A 127 21.94 -8.18 13.64
C MET A 127 23.34 -8.75 13.52
N ARG A 128 24.04 -8.42 12.43
CA ARG A 128 25.46 -8.72 12.22
C ARG A 128 26.16 -7.41 11.94
N LEU A 129 27.32 -7.21 12.56
CA LEU A 129 28.18 -6.06 12.28
C LEU A 129 28.43 -5.95 10.76
N GLY A 130 28.16 -4.76 10.19
CA GLY A 130 28.38 -4.47 8.78
C GLY A 130 27.22 -4.82 7.82
N LYS A 131 26.09 -5.35 8.30
CA LYS A 131 24.89 -5.57 7.45
C LYS A 131 23.75 -4.65 7.88
N THR A 132 23.22 -3.88 6.93
CA THR A 132 22.04 -3.04 7.17
C THR A 132 20.80 -3.91 7.36
N PRO A 133 19.99 -3.66 8.42
CA PRO A 133 18.75 -4.41 8.68
C PRO A 133 17.60 -3.99 7.77
N PHE A 134 17.85 -3.13 6.79
CA PHE A 134 16.85 -2.56 5.88
C PHE A 134 17.15 -2.89 4.43
N HIS A 135 16.10 -3.05 3.66
CA HIS A 135 16.13 -2.88 2.22
C HIS A 135 16.03 -1.38 1.91
N LEU A 136 16.82 -0.91 0.97
CA LEU A 136 16.78 0.48 0.50
C LEU A 136 16.31 0.48 -0.95
N GLN A 137 15.28 1.27 -1.24
CA GLN A 137 14.74 1.48 -2.58
C GLN A 137 14.54 2.98 -2.82
N GLN A 138 14.93 3.46 -3.99
CA GLN A 138 14.54 4.78 -4.47
C GLN A 138 13.18 4.63 -5.17
N ILE A 139 12.23 5.48 -4.81
CA ILE A 139 10.90 5.52 -5.42
C ILE A 139 10.57 6.95 -5.84
N PHE A 140 9.85 7.09 -6.94
CA PHE A 140 9.30 8.36 -7.37
C PHE A 140 7.84 8.46 -6.91
N VAL A 141 7.48 9.59 -6.29
CA VAL A 141 6.12 9.82 -5.79
C VAL A 141 5.33 10.60 -6.83
N GLU A 142 4.33 9.95 -7.42
CA GLU A 142 3.52 10.50 -8.52
C GLU A 142 2.59 11.62 -8.06
N GLY A 143 2.09 11.52 -6.82
CA GLY A 143 1.15 12.50 -6.30
C GLY A 143 0.76 12.26 -4.86
N ALA A 144 -0.25 13.00 -4.41
CA ALA A 144 -0.79 12.92 -3.06
C ALA A 144 -2.26 12.50 -3.08
N ILE A 145 -2.66 11.71 -2.08
CA ILE A 145 -4.04 11.29 -1.85
C ILE A 145 -4.61 11.95 -0.59
N ASN A 146 -5.89 12.27 -0.64
CA ASN A 146 -6.62 12.86 0.48
C ASN A 146 -7.88 12.03 0.80
N TYR A 147 -7.80 11.22 1.84
CA TYR A 147 -8.93 10.41 2.34
C TYR A 147 -9.47 10.93 3.67
N ASN A 148 -8.66 10.83 4.72
CA ASN A 148 -8.96 11.26 6.07
C ASN A 148 -7.66 11.61 6.79
N GLN A 149 -7.75 12.21 7.97
CA GLN A 149 -6.59 12.69 8.73
C GLN A 149 -5.58 11.58 9.06
N GLU A 150 -6.04 10.39 9.39
CA GLU A 150 -5.17 9.25 9.75
C GLU A 150 -4.35 8.78 8.52
N LEU A 151 -5.03 8.50 7.41
CA LEU A 151 -4.37 8.07 6.16
C LEU A 151 -3.50 9.16 5.58
N ASN A 152 -3.95 10.42 5.61
CA ASN A 152 -3.17 11.55 5.11
C ASN A 152 -1.84 11.70 5.84
N GLY A 153 -1.81 11.37 7.14
CA GLY A 153 -0.61 11.46 7.98
C GLY A 153 0.31 10.25 7.97
N SER A 154 -0.12 9.12 7.39
CA SER A 154 0.60 7.85 7.58
C SER A 154 0.80 7.00 6.31
N VAL A 155 -0.03 7.12 5.29
CA VAL A 155 -0.07 6.16 4.19
C VAL A 155 0.97 6.42 3.09
N LEU A 156 1.68 5.35 2.70
CA LEU A 156 2.33 5.19 1.40
C LEU A 156 1.56 4.11 0.63
N LEU A 157 0.91 4.49 -0.45
CA LEU A 157 0.31 3.55 -1.40
C LEU A 157 1.31 3.22 -2.49
N TRP A 158 1.67 1.95 -2.67
CA TRP A 158 2.73 1.52 -3.58
C TRP A 158 2.35 0.25 -4.35
N ASP A 159 3.03 0.03 -5.48
CA ASP A 159 2.83 -1.15 -6.33
C ASP A 159 3.16 -2.44 -5.58
N TYR A 160 2.21 -3.41 -5.62
CA TYR A 160 2.36 -4.70 -4.95
C TYR A 160 3.56 -5.50 -5.47
N ASN A 161 3.80 -5.53 -6.77
CA ASN A 161 4.85 -6.36 -7.35
C ASN A 161 6.24 -5.86 -6.92
N LEU A 162 6.45 -4.55 -6.94
CA LEU A 162 7.71 -3.95 -6.50
C LEU A 162 7.95 -4.17 -5.00
N ALA A 163 6.91 -4.06 -4.18
CA ALA A 163 7.03 -4.33 -2.75
C ALA A 163 7.28 -5.82 -2.47
N ALA A 164 6.61 -6.72 -3.19
CA ALA A 164 6.81 -8.15 -3.08
C ALA A 164 8.25 -8.55 -3.43
N ASP A 165 8.82 -7.95 -4.45
CA ASP A 165 10.22 -8.17 -4.85
C ASP A 165 11.20 -7.63 -3.81
N LEU A 166 10.98 -6.39 -3.35
CA LEU A 166 11.84 -5.75 -2.33
C LEU A 166 11.87 -6.55 -1.03
N LEU A 167 10.72 -7.07 -0.59
CA LEU A 167 10.57 -7.77 0.69
C LEU A 167 10.75 -9.29 0.60
N ASN A 168 11.01 -9.84 -0.60
CA ASN A 168 11.04 -11.29 -0.89
C ASN A 168 9.72 -12.00 -0.49
N LEU A 169 8.59 -11.42 -0.89
CA LEU A 169 7.23 -11.88 -0.59
C LEU A 169 6.45 -12.29 -1.84
N GLN A 170 7.12 -12.69 -2.90
CA GLN A 170 6.46 -13.13 -4.14
C GLN A 170 5.45 -14.24 -3.85
N GLY A 171 4.22 -14.07 -4.34
CA GLY A 171 3.11 -14.98 -4.12
C GLY A 171 2.54 -14.98 -2.69
N SER A 172 2.93 -14.01 -1.87
CA SER A 172 2.45 -13.82 -0.49
C SER A 172 1.78 -12.47 -0.32
N CYS A 173 0.89 -12.33 0.67
CA CYS A 173 0.30 -11.07 1.06
C CYS A 173 0.18 -10.97 2.59
N SER A 174 0.05 -9.75 3.10
CA SER A 174 -0.35 -9.50 4.49
C SER A 174 -1.84 -9.69 4.64
N HIS A 175 -2.59 -9.21 3.66
CA HIS A 175 -4.04 -9.24 3.60
C HIS A 175 -4.51 -9.66 2.20
N LEU A 176 -5.53 -10.50 2.15
CA LEU A 176 -6.35 -10.71 0.96
C LEU A 176 -7.66 -9.96 1.18
N LEU A 177 -7.87 -8.93 0.40
CA LEU A 177 -9.02 -8.04 0.47
C LEU A 177 -10.14 -8.61 -0.40
N VAL A 178 -11.32 -8.78 0.18
CA VAL A 178 -12.49 -9.37 -0.49
C VAL A 178 -13.57 -8.31 -0.62
N TYR A 179 -13.88 -7.94 -1.84
CA TYR A 179 -14.96 -7.02 -2.16
C TYR A 179 -16.23 -7.80 -2.45
N VAL A 180 -17.32 -7.38 -1.85
CA VAL A 180 -18.63 -8.01 -1.99
C VAL A 180 -19.61 -7.03 -2.62
N LYS A 181 -20.72 -7.56 -3.17
CA LYS A 181 -21.80 -6.71 -3.66
C LYS A 181 -22.37 -5.88 -2.51
N ASP A 182 -22.60 -4.59 -2.77
CA ASP A 182 -23.42 -3.77 -1.88
C ASP A 182 -24.86 -4.26 -1.95
N ASN A 183 -25.35 -4.80 -0.84
CA ASN A 183 -26.76 -5.16 -0.64
C ASN A 183 -27.51 -3.98 0.00
N SER A 184 -27.34 -2.74 -0.52
CA SER A 184 -28.09 -1.56 -0.07
C SER A 184 -29.36 -1.37 -0.89
#